data_a1908ff983a45a5f0a00bc445240eb19
#
_entry.id   a1908ff983a45a5f0a00bc445240eb19
#
_cell.length_a   1.000
_cell.length_b   1.000
_cell.length_c   1.000
_cell.angle_alpha   90.00
_cell.angle_beta   90.00
_cell.angle_gamma   90.00
#
_symmetry.space_group_name_H-M   'P 1'
#
loop_
_entity.id
_entity.type
_entity.pdbx_description
1 polymer ?
#
loop_
_entity_poly.entity_id
_entity_poly.type
_entity_poly.pdbx_seq_one_letter_code
_entity_poly.pdbx_strand_id
1 'polypeptide(L)'
;MYNSKIKDNLIYKFNSYSNQTSSNKKILYKENLNLNEKLNNAKNRINAYYENNCALWDKFKKFSNEYEFVYTSSSMNDYKNISNIYPISRSYFKLWEIIYDFKDILDINKLNICQLKTAHIAEGPGGFIECIYKYIHDHLNNDINLNNLKIYGITLFSNSNNIPKWKIKKNMIDRFNINLNKKEDGNGDLYSIDNINKFIYNVGESSCEFITADGGFDFSCNYNTQESDFLLFLISEIYIILKLLKNNGNCLIKVYDIYSKISIKILYILTLFFKDVYIIKPYTSRPANSEKYILCKNFNNLDQLDDNIISYIEMFKNIVINKDLNILHDNNIVPPYDLVEDILNYNKWYTERQINYINKTIDLIEYFNNNPNENEKDYLKKLYNHNKKYCLNWCLNYNIFCKK
;
A
#
# COMPACT_ATOMS: atom_id res chain seq x y z
N MET A 1 -23.70 -7.08 -13.96
CA MET A 1 -23.59 -7.77 -12.63
C MET A 1 -22.18 -8.30 -12.53
N TYR A 2 -21.33 -7.67 -11.76
CA TYR A 2 -19.94 -8.06 -11.55
C TYR A 2 -19.89 -9.31 -10.67
N ASN A 3 -18.98 -10.24 -11.01
CA ASN A 3 -18.67 -11.39 -10.15
C ASN A 3 -18.04 -10.90 -8.85
N SER A 4 -18.87 -10.57 -7.86
CA SER A 4 -18.47 -10.16 -6.50
C SER A 4 -17.52 -11.19 -5.86
N LYS A 5 -17.65 -12.46 -6.19
CA LYS A 5 -16.88 -13.57 -5.61
C LYS A 5 -15.36 -13.53 -5.86
N ILE A 6 -14.86 -12.87 -6.93
CA ILE A 6 -13.41 -12.81 -7.20
C ILE A 6 -12.74 -11.67 -6.42
N LYS A 7 -13.48 -10.62 -6.08
CA LYS A 7 -12.97 -9.51 -5.26
C LYS A 7 -13.00 -9.79 -3.76
N ASP A 8 -13.88 -10.65 -3.30
CA ASP A 8 -14.13 -10.90 -1.87
C ASP A 8 -12.88 -11.31 -1.09
N ASN A 9 -11.90 -11.94 -1.76
CA ASN A 9 -10.65 -12.36 -1.12
C ASN A 9 -9.48 -11.37 -1.27
N LEU A 10 -9.55 -10.42 -2.21
CA LEU A 10 -8.54 -9.35 -2.35
C LEU A 10 -8.81 -8.17 -1.42
N ILE A 11 -10.03 -8.08 -0.91
CA ILE A 11 -10.49 -7.10 0.07
C ILE A 11 -11.03 -7.88 1.27
N TYR A 12 -10.35 -7.80 2.40
CA TYR A 12 -10.76 -8.47 3.63
C TYR A 12 -11.09 -7.43 4.69
N LYS A 13 -12.31 -7.47 5.25
CA LYS A 13 -12.76 -6.57 6.32
C LYS A 13 -12.56 -7.23 7.67
N PHE A 14 -11.93 -6.51 8.60
CA PHE A 14 -11.91 -6.90 10.01
C PHE A 14 -13.13 -6.32 10.72
N ASN A 15 -13.83 -7.18 11.45
CA ASN A 15 -15.01 -6.79 12.20
C ASN A 15 -14.62 -6.19 13.57
N SER A 16 -15.58 -5.58 14.26
CA SER A 16 -15.40 -5.25 15.68
C SER A 16 -15.37 -6.55 16.50
N TYR A 17 -14.33 -6.72 17.31
CA TYR A 17 -14.09 -7.95 18.09
C TYR A 17 -14.41 -7.73 19.55
N SER A 18 -15.13 -8.68 20.17
CA SER A 18 -15.34 -8.72 21.62
C SER A 18 -14.14 -9.39 22.32
N ASN A 19 -13.78 -8.91 23.50
CA ASN A 19 -12.66 -9.44 24.31
C ASN A 19 -12.97 -10.85 24.85
N GLN A 20 -13.03 -11.86 23.97
CA GLN A 20 -13.05 -13.25 24.42
C GLN A 20 -11.62 -13.77 24.60
N THR A 21 -11.29 -14.18 25.81
CA THR A 21 -10.01 -14.80 26.15
C THR A 21 -10.08 -16.30 25.85
N SER A 22 -9.36 -16.78 24.83
CA SER A 22 -9.18 -18.21 24.64
C SER A 22 -7.72 -18.63 24.85
N SER A 23 -7.52 -19.78 25.46
CA SER A 23 -6.19 -20.37 25.72
C SER A 23 -5.42 -20.77 24.47
N ASN A 24 -6.07 -20.82 23.32
CA ASN A 24 -5.52 -21.40 22.09
C ASN A 24 -4.79 -20.38 21.16
N LYS A 25 -4.67 -19.09 21.55
CA LYS A 25 -3.97 -18.07 20.72
C LYS A 25 -2.53 -18.46 20.36
N LYS A 26 -1.83 -19.17 21.24
CA LYS A 26 -0.45 -19.62 20.97
C LYS A 26 -0.36 -20.51 19.73
N ILE A 27 -1.39 -21.32 19.48
CA ILE A 27 -1.46 -22.22 18.31
C ILE A 27 -1.61 -21.35 17.05
N LEU A 28 -2.53 -20.37 17.05
CA LEU A 28 -2.75 -19.48 15.90
C LEU A 28 -1.49 -18.69 15.52
N TYR A 29 -0.76 -18.16 16.49
CA TYR A 29 0.50 -17.48 16.25
C TYR A 29 1.57 -18.43 15.65
N LYS A 30 1.63 -19.67 16.13
CA LYS A 30 2.54 -20.67 15.58
C LYS A 30 2.19 -21.04 14.13
N GLU A 31 0.89 -21.18 13.83
CA GLU A 31 0.43 -21.41 12.46
C GLU A 31 0.77 -20.26 11.53
N ASN A 32 0.62 -19.00 11.97
CA ASN A 32 1.05 -17.84 11.19
C ASN A 32 2.55 -17.87 10.88
N LEU A 33 3.40 -18.21 11.84
CA LEU A 33 4.83 -18.35 11.61
C LEU A 33 5.17 -19.45 10.62
N ASN A 34 4.47 -20.61 10.68
CA ASN A 34 4.65 -21.70 9.72
C ASN A 34 4.26 -21.27 8.29
N LEU A 35 3.22 -20.43 8.14
CA LEU A 35 2.83 -19.87 6.83
C LEU A 35 3.93 -18.92 6.31
N ASN A 36 4.50 -18.11 7.18
CA ASN A 36 5.63 -17.24 6.82
C ASN A 36 6.82 -18.05 6.33
N GLU A 37 7.18 -19.12 7.05
CA GLU A 37 8.26 -20.01 6.63
C GLU A 37 7.98 -20.65 5.26
N LYS A 38 6.75 -21.13 5.03
CA LYS A 38 6.32 -21.66 3.74
C LYS A 38 6.48 -20.64 2.61
N LEU A 39 6.10 -19.38 2.86
CA LEU A 39 6.26 -18.30 1.88
C LEU A 39 7.73 -17.97 1.64
N ASN A 40 8.54 -17.90 2.70
CA ASN A 40 9.97 -17.61 2.61
C ASN A 40 10.70 -18.68 1.80
N ASN A 41 10.35 -19.96 1.97
CA ASN A 41 10.87 -21.03 1.15
C ASN A 41 10.53 -20.85 -0.35
N ALA A 42 9.35 -20.37 -0.67
CA ALA A 42 9.00 -20.04 -2.06
C ALA A 42 9.76 -18.80 -2.57
N LYS A 43 9.91 -17.75 -1.75
CA LYS A 43 10.70 -16.56 -2.09
C LYS A 43 12.19 -16.92 -2.32
N ASN A 44 12.76 -17.82 -1.51
CA ASN A 44 14.15 -18.26 -1.67
C ASN A 44 14.39 -18.94 -3.02
N ARG A 45 13.39 -19.59 -3.61
CA ARG A 45 13.51 -20.15 -4.95
C ARG A 45 13.70 -19.09 -6.04
N ILE A 46 13.25 -17.86 -5.80
CA ILE A 46 13.46 -16.73 -6.72
C ILE A 46 14.95 -16.43 -6.86
N ASN A 47 15.74 -16.55 -5.77
CA ASN A 47 17.16 -16.23 -5.76
C ASN A 47 17.92 -17.05 -6.79
N ALA A 48 17.61 -18.34 -6.94
CA ALA A 48 18.27 -19.20 -7.91
C ALA A 48 18.11 -18.71 -9.37
N TYR A 49 16.98 -18.09 -9.68
CA TYR A 49 16.71 -17.53 -11.02
C TYR A 49 17.24 -16.10 -11.15
N TYR A 50 17.18 -15.32 -10.08
CA TYR A 50 17.61 -13.92 -10.08
C TYR A 50 19.13 -13.79 -10.13
N GLU A 51 19.86 -14.59 -9.37
CA GLU A 51 21.34 -14.62 -9.35
C GLU A 51 21.92 -15.08 -10.70
N ASN A 52 21.27 -16.05 -11.35
CA ASN A 52 21.73 -16.56 -12.64
C ASN A 52 21.41 -15.61 -13.81
N ASN A 53 20.23 -14.98 -13.80
CA ASN A 53 19.79 -14.04 -14.83
C ASN A 53 18.65 -13.15 -14.33
N CYS A 54 19.00 -12.07 -13.63
CA CYS A 54 18.02 -11.11 -13.11
C CYS A 54 17.13 -10.49 -14.21
N ALA A 55 17.67 -10.27 -15.41
CA ALA A 55 16.92 -9.72 -16.53
C ALA A 55 15.81 -10.67 -17.01
N LEU A 56 16.06 -11.98 -16.97
CA LEU A 56 15.08 -13.01 -17.33
C LEU A 56 13.96 -13.06 -16.30
N TRP A 57 14.29 -13.08 -15.01
CA TRP A 57 13.30 -13.00 -13.94
C TRP A 57 12.45 -11.72 -14.06
N ASP A 58 13.09 -10.57 -14.22
CA ASP A 58 12.42 -9.28 -14.35
C ASP A 58 11.50 -9.19 -15.58
N LYS A 59 11.83 -9.89 -16.64
CA LYS A 59 11.00 -10.04 -17.82
C LYS A 59 9.76 -10.90 -17.50
N PHE A 60 9.95 -12.15 -17.07
CA PHE A 60 8.85 -13.11 -16.92
C PHE A 60 7.90 -12.78 -15.77
N LYS A 61 8.36 -12.15 -14.67
CA LYS A 61 7.48 -11.66 -13.61
C LYS A 61 6.45 -10.63 -14.07
N LYS A 62 6.68 -9.96 -15.22
CA LYS A 62 5.71 -9.05 -15.81
C LYS A 62 4.63 -9.81 -16.56
N PHE A 63 4.99 -10.88 -17.24
CA PHE A 63 4.03 -11.69 -18.01
C PHE A 63 3.22 -12.65 -17.11
N SER A 64 3.73 -13.04 -15.96
CA SER A 64 2.97 -13.80 -14.98
C SER A 64 1.87 -12.99 -14.29
N ASN A 65 1.94 -11.64 -14.33
CA ASN A 65 0.95 -10.72 -13.79
C ASN A 65 -0.05 -10.28 -14.88
N GLU A 66 -1.30 -10.67 -14.76
CA GLU A 66 -2.36 -10.37 -15.73
C GLU A 66 -2.61 -8.86 -15.93
N TYR A 67 -2.34 -8.04 -14.89
CA TYR A 67 -2.61 -6.60 -14.88
C TYR A 67 -1.36 -5.72 -15.08
N GLU A 68 -0.22 -6.33 -15.42
CA GLU A 68 1.03 -5.58 -15.59
C GLU A 68 0.93 -4.51 -16.66
N PHE A 69 0.27 -4.82 -17.78
CA PHE A 69 0.18 -3.95 -18.95
C PHE A 69 -0.95 -2.92 -18.87
N VAL A 70 -1.68 -2.80 -17.75
CA VAL A 70 -2.44 -1.57 -17.47
C VAL A 70 -1.46 -0.40 -17.57
N TYR A 71 -0.32 -0.50 -16.86
CA TYR A 71 0.81 0.40 -17.00
C TYR A 71 2.09 -0.27 -16.49
N THR A 72 3.11 -0.32 -17.32
CA THR A 72 4.48 -0.67 -16.94
C THR A 72 5.44 0.45 -17.35
N SER A 73 6.31 0.86 -16.45
CA SER A 73 7.28 1.95 -16.67
C SER A 73 8.50 1.52 -17.50
N SER A 74 8.69 0.21 -17.69
CA SER A 74 9.82 -0.28 -18.49
C SER A 74 9.51 -0.18 -19.98
N SER A 75 10.45 0.32 -20.72
CA SER A 75 10.47 0.36 -22.19
C SER A 75 10.58 -1.07 -22.78
N MET A 76 9.52 -1.86 -22.65
CA MET A 76 9.38 -3.05 -23.46
C MET A 76 8.80 -2.56 -24.81
N ASN A 77 9.65 -2.20 -25.76
CA ASN A 77 9.29 -1.54 -27.01
C ASN A 77 8.20 -2.25 -27.80
N ASP A 78 8.06 -3.56 -27.61
CA ASP A 78 7.10 -4.41 -28.33
C ASP A 78 5.73 -4.53 -27.65
N TYR A 79 5.58 -4.13 -26.36
CA TYR A 79 4.36 -4.33 -25.58
C TYR A 79 3.86 -3.01 -25.00
N LYS A 80 2.76 -2.51 -25.60
CA LYS A 80 2.19 -1.22 -25.25
C LYS A 80 1.34 -1.29 -23.97
N ASN A 81 1.44 -0.26 -23.13
CA ASN A 81 0.49 -0.04 -22.05
C ASN A 81 -0.92 0.11 -22.60
N ILE A 82 -1.90 -0.50 -21.95
CA ILE A 82 -3.31 -0.49 -22.36
C ILE A 82 -3.97 0.84 -21.97
N SER A 83 -3.68 1.33 -20.75
CA SER A 83 -4.14 2.66 -20.32
C SER A 83 -3.55 3.76 -21.22
N ASN A 84 -4.35 4.79 -21.50
CA ASN A 84 -3.88 6.02 -22.13
C ASN A 84 -3.25 7.01 -21.13
N ILE A 85 -3.29 6.70 -19.82
CA ILE A 85 -2.69 7.52 -18.76
C ILE A 85 -1.22 7.13 -18.60
N TYR A 86 -0.34 8.13 -18.52
CA TYR A 86 1.08 8.01 -18.24
C TYR A 86 1.41 8.72 -16.92
N PRO A 87 1.22 8.04 -15.79
CA PRO A 87 1.42 8.66 -14.50
C PRO A 87 2.91 8.78 -14.15
N ILE A 88 3.18 9.58 -13.12
CA ILE A 88 4.50 9.75 -12.52
C ILE A 88 5.06 8.40 -12.06
N SER A 89 4.21 7.56 -11.48
CA SER A 89 4.55 6.21 -11.05
C SER A 89 3.37 5.24 -11.18
N ARG A 90 3.67 3.93 -11.19
CA ARG A 90 2.67 2.87 -11.22
C ARG A 90 1.75 2.87 -9.98
N SER A 91 2.20 3.44 -8.86
CA SER A 91 1.39 3.56 -7.65
C SER A 91 0.05 4.28 -7.89
N TYR A 92 -0.01 5.21 -8.84
CA TYR A 92 -1.22 5.88 -9.31
C TYR A 92 -2.40 4.91 -9.48
N PHE A 93 -2.20 3.81 -10.20
CA PHE A 93 -3.27 2.87 -10.51
C PHE A 93 -3.73 2.06 -9.31
N LYS A 94 -2.87 1.85 -8.33
CA LYS A 94 -3.23 1.17 -7.08
C LYS A 94 -4.21 2.01 -6.27
N LEU A 95 -3.89 3.30 -6.08
CA LEU A 95 -4.78 4.20 -5.37
C LEU A 95 -6.06 4.46 -6.16
N TRP A 96 -5.98 4.62 -7.49
CA TRP A 96 -7.15 4.77 -8.36
C TRP A 96 -8.13 3.62 -8.19
N GLU A 97 -7.64 2.38 -8.22
CA GLU A 97 -8.44 1.16 -7.99
C GLU A 97 -9.12 1.20 -6.62
N ILE A 98 -8.36 1.53 -5.56
CA ILE A 98 -8.89 1.57 -4.19
C ILE A 98 -9.96 2.64 -4.03
N ILE A 99 -9.78 3.85 -4.58
CA ILE A 99 -10.79 4.91 -4.51
C ILE A 99 -12.08 4.48 -5.24
N TYR A 100 -11.97 3.80 -6.37
CA TYR A 100 -13.15 3.32 -7.09
C TYR A 100 -13.87 2.17 -6.38
N ASP A 101 -13.14 1.31 -5.68
CA ASP A 101 -13.71 0.23 -4.87
C ASP A 101 -14.37 0.74 -3.59
N PHE A 102 -13.84 1.84 -3.02
CA PHE A 102 -14.28 2.48 -1.78
C PHE A 102 -14.57 3.96 -2.03
N LYS A 103 -15.65 4.24 -2.75
CA LYS A 103 -16.02 5.61 -3.18
C LYS A 103 -16.22 6.60 -2.03
N ASP A 104 -16.46 6.09 -0.83
CA ASP A 104 -16.73 6.89 0.37
C ASP A 104 -15.45 7.34 1.11
N ILE A 105 -14.27 6.85 0.75
CA ILE A 105 -13.01 7.30 1.38
C ILE A 105 -12.60 8.71 0.96
N LEU A 106 -13.03 9.11 -0.23
CA LEU A 106 -12.84 10.45 -0.78
C LEU A 106 -14.12 10.85 -1.54
N ASP A 107 -15.24 10.91 -0.82
CA ASP A 107 -16.55 11.27 -1.39
C ASP A 107 -16.62 12.77 -1.67
N ILE A 108 -16.26 13.14 -2.88
CA ILE A 108 -16.22 14.52 -3.36
C ILE A 108 -17.60 15.21 -3.27
N ASN A 109 -18.69 14.44 -3.35
CA ASN A 109 -20.05 14.99 -3.26
C ASN A 109 -20.45 15.32 -1.81
N LYS A 110 -19.89 14.62 -0.83
CA LYS A 110 -20.17 14.85 0.59
C LYS A 110 -19.13 15.75 1.26
N LEU A 111 -17.89 15.72 0.77
CA LEU A 111 -16.84 16.55 1.29
C LEU A 111 -16.99 17.99 0.77
N ASN A 112 -16.79 18.96 1.64
CA ASN A 112 -16.57 20.33 1.18
C ASN A 112 -15.17 20.41 0.52
N ILE A 113 -15.12 20.18 -0.79
CA ILE A 113 -13.86 20.13 -1.55
C ILE A 113 -13.04 21.40 -1.34
N CYS A 114 -13.71 22.54 -1.16
CA CYS A 114 -13.03 23.79 -0.91
C CYS A 114 -12.24 23.82 0.41
N GLN A 115 -12.49 22.87 1.32
CA GLN A 115 -11.81 22.74 2.61
C GLN A 115 -11.07 21.41 2.76
N LEU A 116 -11.07 20.58 1.71
CA LEU A 116 -10.42 19.28 1.73
C LEU A 116 -8.92 19.40 1.99
N LYS A 117 -8.44 18.70 3.00
CA LYS A 117 -7.03 18.60 3.31
C LYS A 117 -6.59 17.13 3.29
N THR A 118 -5.56 16.83 2.53
CA THR A 118 -4.96 15.49 2.48
C THR A 118 -3.47 15.54 2.79
N ALA A 119 -2.93 14.44 3.32
CA ALA A 119 -1.50 14.31 3.55
C ALA A 119 -0.99 12.97 2.97
N HIS A 120 0.21 12.99 2.41
CA HIS A 120 0.81 11.87 1.69
C HIS A 120 2.22 11.63 2.22
N ILE A 121 2.39 10.50 2.93
CA ILE A 121 3.57 10.16 3.70
C ILE A 121 4.45 9.21 2.88
N ALA A 122 5.76 9.50 2.80
CA ALA A 122 6.76 8.73 2.07
C ALA A 122 6.39 8.49 0.58
N GLU A 123 5.82 9.50 -0.07
CA GLU A 123 5.09 9.37 -1.33
C GLU A 123 5.96 9.71 -2.57
N GLY A 124 7.24 9.96 -2.44
CA GLY A 124 8.08 10.14 -3.62
C GLY A 124 8.01 8.96 -4.60
N PRO A 125 7.81 9.20 -5.91
CA PRO A 125 7.90 10.46 -6.64
C PRO A 125 6.57 11.24 -6.78
N GLY A 126 5.44 10.80 -6.19
CA GLY A 126 4.17 11.54 -6.19
C GLY A 126 3.03 10.89 -6.97
N GLY A 127 3.01 9.56 -7.11
CA GLY A 127 1.98 8.87 -7.88
C GLY A 127 0.61 8.89 -7.22
N PHE A 128 0.52 8.82 -5.90
CA PHE A 128 -0.74 8.95 -5.19
C PHE A 128 -1.26 10.38 -5.20
N ILE A 129 -0.36 11.37 -5.04
CA ILE A 129 -0.72 12.79 -5.16
C ILE A 129 -1.28 13.09 -6.56
N GLU A 130 -0.64 12.57 -7.62
CA GLU A 130 -1.15 12.71 -8.99
C GLU A 130 -2.51 12.03 -9.16
N CYS A 131 -2.72 10.88 -8.52
CA CYS A 131 -3.99 10.17 -8.54
C CYS A 131 -5.11 11.00 -7.88
N ILE A 132 -4.86 11.55 -6.69
CA ILE A 132 -5.82 12.43 -5.98
C ILE A 132 -6.12 13.67 -6.81
N TYR A 133 -5.06 14.32 -7.35
CA TYR A 133 -5.23 15.47 -8.25
C TYR A 133 -6.18 15.13 -9.40
N LYS A 134 -5.92 14.04 -10.11
CA LYS A 134 -6.71 13.62 -11.26
C LYS A 134 -8.13 13.24 -10.88
N TYR A 135 -8.30 12.49 -9.80
CA TYR A 135 -9.61 12.08 -9.31
C TYR A 135 -10.48 13.29 -8.96
N ILE A 136 -9.95 14.24 -8.20
CA ILE A 136 -10.65 15.48 -7.86
C ILE A 136 -10.95 16.29 -9.13
N HIS A 137 -9.95 16.48 -9.99
CA HIS A 137 -10.11 17.26 -11.24
C HIS A 137 -11.20 16.70 -12.15
N ASP A 138 -11.32 15.38 -12.28
CA ASP A 138 -12.30 14.75 -13.17
C ASP A 138 -13.73 14.78 -12.64
N HIS A 139 -13.89 14.98 -11.33
CA HIS A 139 -15.20 15.03 -10.67
C HIS A 139 -15.63 16.45 -10.29
N LEU A 140 -14.78 17.46 -10.52
CA LEU A 140 -15.12 18.85 -10.27
C LEU A 140 -15.95 19.43 -11.41
N ASN A 141 -17.03 20.14 -11.07
CA ASN A 141 -17.62 21.11 -11.96
C ASN A 141 -16.70 22.34 -12.11
N ASN A 142 -16.61 22.91 -13.30
CA ASN A 142 -15.63 23.95 -13.66
C ASN A 142 -15.66 25.23 -12.79
N ASP A 143 -16.68 25.43 -11.97
CA ASP A 143 -16.92 26.65 -11.18
C ASP A 143 -16.49 26.58 -9.71
N ILE A 144 -15.84 25.46 -9.29
CA ILE A 144 -15.46 25.30 -7.88
C ILE A 144 -14.14 26.01 -7.58
N ASN A 145 -14.18 26.90 -6.59
CA ASN A 145 -13.00 27.57 -6.07
C ASN A 145 -12.16 26.61 -5.21
N LEU A 146 -10.97 26.29 -5.66
CA LEU A 146 -10.04 25.35 -5.01
C LEU A 146 -9.04 26.01 -4.06
N ASN A 147 -9.18 27.30 -3.76
CA ASN A 147 -8.18 28.05 -2.99
C ASN A 147 -7.88 27.46 -1.60
N ASN A 148 -8.84 26.76 -1.01
CA ASN A 148 -8.70 26.16 0.32
C ASN A 148 -8.41 24.65 0.29
N LEU A 149 -8.43 24.01 -0.88
CA LEU A 149 -7.93 22.64 -1.03
C LEU A 149 -6.42 22.63 -0.72
N LYS A 150 -5.99 21.75 0.15
CA LYS A 150 -4.58 21.61 0.52
C LYS A 150 -4.12 20.16 0.45
N ILE A 151 -3.09 19.91 -0.31
CA ILE A 151 -2.45 18.60 -0.40
C ILE A 151 -1.04 18.73 0.15
N TYR A 152 -0.70 17.92 1.15
CA TYR A 152 0.64 17.90 1.74
C TYR A 152 1.36 16.60 1.38
N GLY A 153 2.67 16.69 1.17
CA GLY A 153 3.50 15.51 0.91
C GLY A 153 4.84 15.58 1.62
N ILE A 154 5.28 14.45 2.16
CA ILE A 154 6.63 14.28 2.70
C ILE A 154 7.32 13.08 2.07
N THR A 155 8.59 13.23 1.69
CA THR A 155 9.46 12.15 1.21
C THR A 155 10.90 12.40 1.64
N LEU A 156 11.69 11.33 1.68
CA LEU A 156 13.10 11.39 2.01
C LEU A 156 13.89 12.12 0.90
N PHE A 157 14.68 13.11 1.27
CA PHE A 157 15.69 13.70 0.41
C PHE A 157 17.03 12.99 0.61
N SER A 158 17.56 12.44 -0.46
CA SER A 158 18.88 11.80 -0.49
C SER A 158 19.61 12.14 -1.78
N ASN A 159 20.93 12.05 -1.72
CA ASN A 159 21.76 12.13 -2.91
C ASN A 159 21.81 10.79 -3.67
N SER A 160 21.28 9.70 -3.10
CA SER A 160 21.18 8.41 -3.76
C SER A 160 20.19 8.46 -4.91
N ASN A 161 20.57 7.95 -6.08
CA ASN A 161 19.70 7.83 -7.24
C ASN A 161 18.57 6.82 -7.05
N ASN A 162 18.69 5.93 -6.06
CA ASN A 162 17.69 4.90 -5.76
C ASN A 162 16.50 5.46 -4.97
N ILE A 163 16.64 6.66 -4.37
CA ILE A 163 15.55 7.30 -3.62
C ILE A 163 14.80 8.24 -4.57
N PRO A 164 13.49 8.01 -4.80
CA PRO A 164 12.71 8.80 -5.73
C PRO A 164 12.55 10.25 -5.23
N LYS A 165 12.90 11.20 -6.07
CA LYS A 165 12.64 12.64 -5.84
C LYS A 165 11.24 12.99 -6.33
N TRP A 166 10.67 14.08 -5.82
CA TRP A 166 9.41 14.63 -6.31
C TRP A 166 9.42 14.87 -7.84
N LYS A 167 8.37 14.40 -8.52
CA LYS A 167 8.16 14.62 -9.98
C LYS A 167 6.82 15.29 -10.25
N ILE A 168 6.17 15.85 -9.22
CA ILE A 168 4.91 16.58 -9.37
C ILE A 168 5.15 17.83 -10.23
N LYS A 169 4.29 18.01 -11.23
CA LYS A 169 4.39 19.14 -12.17
C LYS A 169 3.97 20.47 -11.50
N LYS A 170 4.63 21.57 -11.86
CA LYS A 170 4.37 22.89 -11.28
C LYS A 170 2.91 23.33 -11.44
N ASN A 171 2.30 23.10 -12.59
CA ASN A 171 0.89 23.44 -12.82
C ASN A 171 -0.09 22.69 -11.90
N MET A 172 0.26 21.47 -11.46
CA MET A 172 -0.52 20.75 -10.46
C MET A 172 -0.33 21.37 -9.07
N ILE A 173 0.92 21.73 -8.72
CA ILE A 173 1.25 22.36 -7.45
C ILE A 173 0.46 23.66 -7.28
N ASP A 174 0.50 24.52 -8.30
CA ASP A 174 -0.15 25.83 -8.26
C ASP A 174 -1.68 25.72 -8.21
N ARG A 175 -2.26 24.79 -8.98
CA ARG A 175 -3.71 24.65 -9.09
C ARG A 175 -4.37 24.06 -7.83
N PHE A 176 -3.70 23.13 -7.14
CA PHE A 176 -4.25 22.37 -6.01
C PHE A 176 -3.55 22.70 -4.69
N ASN A 177 -2.80 23.78 -4.62
CA ASN A 177 -2.07 24.18 -3.43
C ASN A 177 -1.33 22.99 -2.78
N ILE A 178 -0.49 22.31 -3.59
CA ILE A 178 0.26 21.14 -3.15
C ILE A 178 1.51 21.61 -2.42
N ASN A 179 1.61 21.24 -1.15
CA ASN A 179 2.69 21.60 -0.24
C ASN A 179 3.61 20.39 -0.04
N LEU A 180 4.70 20.32 -0.78
CA LEU A 180 5.70 19.27 -0.65
C LEU A 180 6.79 19.71 0.32
N ASN A 181 7.29 18.77 1.16
CA ASN A 181 8.46 19.07 1.98
C ASN A 181 9.64 19.49 1.09
N LYS A 182 10.44 20.39 1.60
CA LYS A 182 11.67 20.88 0.95
C LYS A 182 12.88 20.46 1.77
N LYS A 183 14.04 20.43 1.13
CA LYS A 183 15.30 20.10 1.82
C LYS A 183 15.61 21.05 2.98
N GLU A 184 15.14 22.28 2.91
CA GLU A 184 15.26 23.31 3.94
C GLU A 184 14.43 23.00 5.20
N ASP A 185 13.33 22.26 5.04
CA ASP A 185 12.44 21.85 6.13
C ASP A 185 12.99 20.62 6.90
N GLY A 186 14.06 20.02 6.41
CA GLY A 186 14.66 18.78 6.87
C GLY A 186 14.77 17.75 5.73
N ASN A 187 15.46 16.63 5.99
CA ASN A 187 15.69 15.63 4.96
C ASN A 187 14.45 14.71 4.70
N GLY A 188 13.35 14.88 5.42
CA GLY A 188 12.14 14.06 5.27
C GLY A 188 12.28 12.61 5.77
N ASP A 189 13.32 12.31 6.53
CA ASP A 189 13.53 11.02 7.16
C ASP A 189 12.51 10.79 8.28
N LEU A 190 11.69 9.77 8.15
CA LEU A 190 10.65 9.41 9.12
C LEU A 190 11.18 8.62 10.34
N TYR A 191 12.47 8.32 10.40
CA TYR A 191 13.13 7.87 11.63
C TYR A 191 13.56 9.04 12.54
N SER A 192 13.36 10.29 12.09
CA SER A 192 13.63 11.51 12.87
C SER A 192 12.34 12.10 13.41
N ILE A 193 12.17 12.08 14.72
CA ILE A 193 11.00 12.69 15.36
C ILE A 193 10.88 14.20 15.08
N ASP A 194 12.01 14.91 14.86
CA ASP A 194 12.01 16.33 14.53
C ASP A 194 11.41 16.58 13.13
N ASN A 195 11.74 15.74 12.14
CA ASN A 195 11.13 15.84 10.81
C ASN A 195 9.63 15.54 10.87
N ILE A 196 9.23 14.54 11.65
CA ILE A 196 7.83 14.19 11.87
C ILE A 196 7.09 15.36 12.52
N ASN A 197 7.60 15.93 13.60
CA ASN A 197 6.98 17.04 14.31
C ASN A 197 6.85 18.28 13.41
N LYS A 198 7.87 18.61 12.61
CA LYS A 198 7.78 19.70 11.64
C LYS A 198 6.69 19.46 10.60
N PHE A 199 6.58 18.23 10.10
CA PHE A 199 5.54 17.88 9.13
C PHE A 199 4.14 18.00 9.76
N ILE A 200 3.93 17.44 10.96
CA ILE A 200 2.68 17.56 11.73
C ILE A 200 2.33 19.03 11.96
N TYR A 201 3.29 19.85 12.38
CA TYR A 201 3.08 21.28 12.58
C TYR A 201 2.65 22.01 11.30
N ASN A 202 3.31 21.73 10.18
CA ASN A 202 3.00 22.36 8.89
C ASN A 202 1.63 21.97 8.36
N VAL A 203 1.22 20.71 8.56
CA VAL A 203 -0.09 20.22 8.15
C VAL A 203 -1.18 20.69 9.13
N GLY A 204 -0.92 20.64 10.43
CA GLY A 204 -1.87 20.90 11.52
C GLY A 204 -2.54 19.61 12.00
N GLU A 205 -2.54 19.41 13.32
CA GLU A 205 -3.15 18.23 13.96
C GLU A 205 -4.66 18.15 13.69
N SER A 206 -5.20 16.94 13.66
CA SER A 206 -6.64 16.63 13.54
C SER A 206 -7.34 17.38 12.39
N SER A 207 -6.66 17.53 11.25
CA SER A 207 -7.13 18.40 10.17
C SER A 207 -7.33 17.73 8.81
N CYS A 208 -6.81 16.50 8.61
CA CYS A 208 -6.87 15.82 7.32
C CYS A 208 -8.09 14.89 7.20
N GLU A 209 -8.76 14.96 6.07
CA GLU A 209 -9.84 14.04 5.69
C GLU A 209 -9.32 12.69 5.22
N PHE A 210 -8.22 12.70 4.47
CA PHE A 210 -7.64 11.50 3.91
C PHE A 210 -6.12 11.55 3.96
N ILE A 211 -5.50 10.46 4.43
CA ILE A 211 -4.05 10.33 4.51
C ILE A 211 -3.61 9.05 3.81
N THR A 212 -2.54 9.11 3.03
CA THR A 212 -1.89 7.92 2.46
C THR A 212 -0.47 7.79 2.95
N ALA A 213 -0.01 6.55 3.15
CA ALA A 213 1.35 6.20 3.44
C ALA A 213 1.79 5.08 2.47
N ASP A 214 2.65 5.40 1.49
CA ASP A 214 3.14 4.47 0.45
C ASP A 214 4.65 4.26 0.56
N GLY A 215 5.19 4.34 1.79
CA GLY A 215 6.60 4.13 2.07
C GLY A 215 7.09 2.73 1.66
N GLY A 216 8.35 2.62 1.30
CA GLY A 216 8.95 1.33 0.94
C GLY A 216 10.45 1.40 0.82
N PHE A 217 11.08 0.25 0.99
CA PHE A 217 12.52 0.05 0.83
C PHE A 217 12.81 -0.86 -0.35
N ASP A 218 14.05 -0.84 -0.80
CA ASP A 218 14.55 -1.84 -1.73
C ASP A 218 14.94 -3.09 -0.94
N PHE A 219 14.11 -4.13 -1.06
CA PHE A 219 14.33 -5.44 -0.44
C PHE A 219 14.95 -6.46 -1.41
N SER A 220 15.53 -6.01 -2.52
CA SER A 220 16.10 -6.92 -3.54
C SER A 220 17.19 -7.84 -2.98
N CYS A 221 17.87 -7.44 -1.91
CA CYS A 221 18.88 -8.26 -1.22
C CYS A 221 18.27 -9.35 -0.33
N ASN A 222 17.08 -9.12 0.27
CA ASN A 222 16.41 -10.09 1.14
C ASN A 222 14.91 -9.81 1.25
N TYR A 223 14.11 -10.62 0.56
CA TYR A 223 12.65 -10.51 0.61
C TYR A 223 12.03 -11.11 1.88
N ASN A 224 12.79 -11.87 2.68
CA ASN A 224 12.25 -12.58 3.84
C ASN A 224 12.14 -11.68 5.08
N THR A 225 12.90 -10.58 5.14
CA THR A 225 12.91 -9.65 6.28
C THR A 225 12.00 -8.44 6.08
N GLN A 226 11.25 -8.38 4.97
CA GLN A 226 10.41 -7.22 4.63
C GLN A 226 9.47 -6.79 5.77
N GLU A 227 8.84 -7.74 6.46
CA GLU A 227 7.93 -7.45 7.57
C GLU A 227 8.69 -6.81 8.74
N SER A 228 9.75 -7.43 9.22
CA SER A 228 10.51 -6.97 10.38
C SER A 228 11.21 -5.63 10.14
N ASP A 229 11.85 -5.49 8.99
CA ASP A 229 12.64 -4.30 8.66
C ASP A 229 11.74 -3.06 8.43
N PHE A 230 10.48 -3.29 8.05
CA PHE A 230 9.51 -2.23 7.82
C PHE A 230 8.77 -1.76 9.08
N LEU A 231 8.78 -2.53 10.17
CA LEU A 231 7.95 -2.26 11.36
C LEU A 231 8.14 -0.87 11.98
N LEU A 232 9.38 -0.46 12.21
CA LEU A 232 9.67 0.85 12.79
C LEU A 232 9.19 1.99 11.89
N PHE A 233 9.37 1.83 10.58
CA PHE A 233 8.90 2.80 9.60
C PHE A 233 7.37 2.88 9.57
N LEU A 234 6.69 1.73 9.57
CA LEU A 234 5.23 1.63 9.66
C LEU A 234 4.68 2.35 10.91
N ILE A 235 5.34 2.19 12.05
CA ILE A 235 4.95 2.87 13.31
C ILE A 235 5.10 4.39 13.17
N SER A 236 6.16 4.86 12.51
CA SER A 236 6.33 6.30 12.25
C SER A 236 5.19 6.84 11.36
N GLU A 237 4.80 6.11 10.32
CA GLU A 237 3.67 6.46 9.47
C GLU A 237 2.35 6.48 10.25
N ILE A 238 2.09 5.46 11.07
CA ILE A 238 0.88 5.38 11.90
C ILE A 238 0.83 6.52 12.91
N TYR A 239 1.95 6.86 13.59
CA TYR A 239 2.00 7.99 14.52
C TYR A 239 1.60 9.30 13.83
N ILE A 240 2.14 9.59 12.65
CA ILE A 240 1.79 10.77 11.87
C ILE A 240 0.29 10.76 11.52
N ILE A 241 -0.23 9.63 11.08
CA ILE A 241 -1.64 9.47 10.69
C ILE A 241 -2.56 9.78 11.88
N LEU A 242 -2.31 9.19 13.04
CA LEU A 242 -3.13 9.38 14.23
C LEU A 242 -3.09 10.83 14.74
N LYS A 243 -1.99 11.57 14.49
CA LYS A 243 -1.89 12.99 14.82
C LYS A 243 -2.61 13.90 13.83
N LEU A 244 -2.66 13.53 12.56
CA LEU A 244 -3.15 14.41 11.50
C LEU A 244 -4.61 14.20 11.12
N LEU A 245 -5.16 12.97 11.32
CA LEU A 245 -6.53 12.68 10.93
C LEU A 245 -7.53 13.45 11.79
N LYS A 246 -8.52 14.01 11.14
CA LYS A 246 -9.72 14.53 11.82
C LYS A 246 -10.73 13.40 12.09
N ASN A 247 -11.69 13.66 12.95
CA ASN A 247 -12.82 12.76 13.20
C ASN A 247 -13.51 12.36 11.87
N ASN A 248 -13.84 11.08 11.71
CA ASN A 248 -14.36 10.44 10.49
C ASN A 248 -13.39 10.49 9.28
N GLY A 249 -12.14 10.87 9.46
CA GLY A 249 -11.12 10.78 8.42
C GLY A 249 -10.77 9.34 8.08
N ASN A 250 -10.13 9.15 6.92
CA ASN A 250 -9.74 7.85 6.42
C ASN A 250 -8.24 7.81 6.12
N CYS A 251 -7.62 6.64 6.19
CA CYS A 251 -6.23 6.48 5.76
C CYS A 251 -5.98 5.18 5.01
N LEU A 252 -4.94 5.22 4.17
CA LEU A 252 -4.45 4.08 3.41
C LEU A 252 -2.96 3.91 3.69
N ILE A 253 -2.57 2.75 4.21
CA ILE A 253 -1.22 2.46 4.68
C ILE A 253 -0.68 1.26 3.92
N LYS A 254 0.47 1.39 3.27
CA LYS A 254 1.15 0.24 2.67
C LYS A 254 1.77 -0.63 3.76
N VAL A 255 1.59 -1.93 3.61
CA VAL A 255 2.24 -2.94 4.45
C VAL A 255 2.76 -4.08 3.58
N TYR A 256 3.64 -4.86 4.15
CA TYR A 256 4.10 -6.09 3.54
C TYR A 256 3.40 -7.29 4.18
N ASP A 257 4.11 -8.21 4.82
CA ASP A 257 3.50 -9.36 5.45
C ASP A 257 2.99 -9.03 6.87
N ILE A 258 2.05 -9.83 7.40
CA ILE A 258 1.42 -9.65 8.71
C ILE A 258 1.39 -11.01 9.43
N TYR A 259 2.54 -11.63 9.60
CA TYR A 259 2.66 -12.94 10.27
C TYR A 259 3.11 -12.80 11.73
N SER A 260 3.88 -11.77 12.04
CA SER A 260 4.47 -11.58 13.36
C SER A 260 3.43 -11.13 14.41
N LYS A 261 3.68 -11.45 15.67
CA LYS A 261 2.85 -10.98 16.78
C LYS A 261 2.79 -9.44 16.84
N ILE A 262 3.88 -8.76 16.48
CA ILE A 262 3.96 -7.29 16.49
C ILE A 262 3.04 -6.72 15.42
N SER A 263 3.10 -7.22 14.19
CA SER A 263 2.21 -6.77 13.10
C SER A 263 0.73 -6.99 13.44
N ILE A 264 0.40 -8.13 14.04
CA ILE A 264 -0.96 -8.45 14.50
C ILE A 264 -1.41 -7.48 15.59
N LYS A 265 -0.53 -7.11 16.55
CA LYS A 265 -0.83 -6.11 17.58
C LYS A 265 -1.03 -4.71 16.99
N ILE A 266 -0.21 -4.32 16.02
CA ILE A 266 -0.38 -3.03 15.31
C ILE A 266 -1.74 -2.99 14.61
N LEU A 267 -2.11 -4.06 13.90
CA LEU A 267 -3.42 -4.14 13.25
C LEU A 267 -4.56 -4.07 14.26
N TYR A 268 -4.44 -4.75 15.41
CA TYR A 268 -5.41 -4.65 16.50
C TYR A 268 -5.55 -3.22 17.00
N ILE A 269 -4.45 -2.51 17.25
CA ILE A 269 -4.49 -1.11 17.68
C ILE A 269 -5.24 -0.25 16.65
N LEU A 270 -5.01 -0.45 15.35
CA LEU A 270 -5.76 0.27 14.32
C LEU A 270 -7.26 0.00 14.40
N THR A 271 -7.70 -1.22 14.75
CA THR A 271 -9.13 -1.52 14.94
C THR A 271 -9.75 -0.81 16.16
N LEU A 272 -8.96 -0.31 17.08
CA LEU A 272 -9.45 0.50 18.22
C LEU A 272 -9.66 1.96 17.83
N PHE A 273 -8.85 2.48 16.90
CA PHE A 273 -8.95 3.87 16.43
C PHE A 273 -9.92 4.07 15.29
N PHE A 274 -10.24 3.04 14.51
CA PHE A 274 -11.07 3.15 13.32
C PHE A 274 -12.28 2.21 13.38
N LYS A 275 -13.40 2.70 12.86
CA LYS A 275 -14.65 1.92 12.81
C LYS A 275 -14.54 0.73 11.86
N ASP A 276 -13.87 0.90 10.73
CA ASP A 276 -13.72 -0.14 9.71
C ASP A 276 -12.24 -0.24 9.28
N VAL A 277 -11.69 -1.45 9.30
CA VAL A 277 -10.33 -1.75 8.87
C VAL A 277 -10.35 -2.87 7.84
N TYR A 278 -9.65 -2.66 6.72
CA TYR A 278 -9.57 -3.61 5.61
C TYR A 278 -8.12 -3.88 5.24
N ILE A 279 -7.82 -5.11 4.84
CA ILE A 279 -6.60 -5.40 4.06
C ILE A 279 -6.99 -5.52 2.59
N ILE A 280 -6.23 -4.85 1.73
CA ILE A 280 -6.50 -4.77 0.30
C ILE A 280 -5.25 -5.14 -0.49
N LYS A 281 -5.41 -6.02 -1.49
CA LYS A 281 -4.41 -6.28 -2.52
C LYS A 281 -4.96 -5.82 -3.87
N PRO A 282 -4.62 -4.61 -4.36
CA PRO A 282 -5.07 -4.17 -5.67
C PRO A 282 -4.61 -5.11 -6.79
N TYR A 283 -5.42 -5.27 -7.83
CA TYR A 283 -5.03 -6.03 -9.03
C TYR A 283 -3.77 -5.47 -9.70
N THR A 284 -3.62 -4.14 -9.67
CA THR A 284 -2.45 -3.43 -10.20
C THR A 284 -1.19 -3.56 -9.34
N SER A 285 -1.29 -4.12 -8.13
CA SER A 285 -0.13 -4.56 -7.34
C SER A 285 0.24 -5.99 -7.75
N ARG A 286 1.52 -6.24 -8.06
CA ARG A 286 1.97 -7.58 -8.52
C ARG A 286 1.64 -8.65 -7.50
N PRO A 287 0.96 -9.73 -7.89
CA PRO A 287 0.51 -10.76 -6.94
C PRO A 287 1.64 -11.60 -6.33
N ALA A 288 2.79 -11.66 -6.98
CA ALA A 288 3.97 -12.36 -6.47
C ALA A 288 4.72 -11.59 -5.36
N ASN A 289 4.41 -10.31 -5.12
CA ASN A 289 5.04 -9.54 -4.04
C ASN A 289 4.15 -9.45 -2.79
N SER A 290 4.80 -9.22 -1.63
CA SER A 290 4.13 -9.13 -0.32
C SER A 290 3.37 -7.82 -0.10
N GLU A 291 3.52 -6.80 -0.95
CA GLU A 291 2.88 -5.49 -0.81
C GLU A 291 1.35 -5.60 -0.73
N LYS A 292 0.78 -4.99 0.29
CA LYS A 292 -0.66 -4.86 0.54
C LYS A 292 -0.94 -3.47 1.10
N TYR A 293 -2.22 -3.13 1.25
CA TYR A 293 -2.64 -1.89 1.86
C TYR A 293 -3.61 -2.17 2.99
N ILE A 294 -3.45 -1.47 4.11
CA ILE A 294 -4.47 -1.38 5.17
C ILE A 294 -5.25 -0.10 4.89
N LEU A 295 -6.55 -0.24 4.62
CA LEU A 295 -7.48 0.87 4.56
C LEU A 295 -8.23 0.96 5.89
N CYS A 296 -8.05 2.07 6.59
CA CYS A 296 -8.77 2.38 7.81
C CYS A 296 -9.76 3.51 7.54
N LYS A 297 -11.03 3.30 7.92
CA LYS A 297 -12.11 4.25 7.65
C LYS A 297 -12.79 4.70 8.93
N ASN A 298 -13.27 5.94 8.88
CA ASN A 298 -14.04 6.54 9.96
C ASN A 298 -13.23 6.56 11.26
N PHE A 299 -12.18 7.39 11.30
CA PHE A 299 -11.37 7.62 12.48
C PHE A 299 -12.24 8.10 13.65
N ASN A 300 -12.14 7.45 14.80
CA ASN A 300 -12.93 7.77 15.98
C ASN A 300 -12.54 9.14 16.55
N ASN A 301 -13.51 9.84 17.13
CA ASN A 301 -13.22 11.08 17.84
C ASN A 301 -12.36 10.76 19.07
N LEU A 302 -11.15 11.32 19.15
CA LEU A 302 -10.22 11.08 20.25
C LEU A 302 -10.80 11.46 21.61
N ASP A 303 -11.62 12.52 21.68
CA ASP A 303 -12.28 12.96 22.92
C ASP A 303 -13.29 11.94 23.48
N GLN A 304 -13.66 10.94 22.68
CA GLN A 304 -14.61 9.89 23.04
C GLN A 304 -13.96 8.53 23.25
N LEU A 305 -12.65 8.41 23.01
CA LEU A 305 -11.90 7.19 23.24
C LEU A 305 -11.43 7.08 24.69
N ASP A 306 -11.30 5.83 25.14
CA ASP A 306 -10.68 5.51 26.43
C ASP A 306 -9.22 5.98 26.47
N ASP A 307 -8.78 6.51 27.62
CA ASP A 307 -7.40 7.00 27.81
C ASP A 307 -6.34 5.92 27.52
N ASN A 308 -6.66 4.64 27.77
CA ASN A 308 -5.78 3.54 27.43
C ASN A 308 -5.59 3.42 25.89
N ILE A 309 -6.62 3.69 25.10
CA ILE A 309 -6.51 3.69 23.63
C ILE A 309 -5.68 4.88 23.19
N ILE A 310 -5.94 6.07 23.75
CA ILE A 310 -5.19 7.29 23.43
C ILE A 310 -3.71 7.13 23.78
N SER A 311 -3.40 6.42 24.87
CA SER A 311 -2.01 6.17 25.29
C SER A 311 -1.16 5.45 24.22
N TYR A 312 -1.78 4.73 23.29
CA TYR A 312 -1.04 4.13 22.16
C TYR A 312 -0.41 5.17 21.23
N ILE A 313 -0.94 6.38 21.15
CA ILE A 313 -0.33 7.47 20.35
C ILE A 313 1.03 7.85 20.97
N GLU A 314 1.08 8.04 22.30
CA GLU A 314 2.35 8.32 23.00
C GLU A 314 3.30 7.11 22.97
N MET A 315 2.75 5.89 23.04
CA MET A 315 3.56 4.68 22.87
C MET A 315 4.25 4.65 21.48
N PHE A 316 3.53 4.92 20.40
CA PHE A 316 4.12 4.96 19.04
C PHE A 316 5.18 6.06 18.95
N LYS A 317 4.92 7.26 19.50
CA LYS A 317 5.91 8.34 19.57
C LYS A 317 7.19 7.90 20.28
N ASN A 318 7.06 7.24 21.44
CA ASN A 318 8.19 6.74 22.22
C ASN A 318 8.98 5.67 21.46
N ILE A 319 8.31 4.79 20.71
CA ILE A 319 8.98 3.82 19.84
C ILE A 319 9.81 4.54 18.76
N VAL A 320 9.26 5.57 18.13
CA VAL A 320 9.98 6.35 17.11
C VAL A 320 11.20 7.07 17.70
N ILE A 321 11.06 7.68 18.87
CA ILE A 321 12.15 8.39 19.58
C ILE A 321 13.28 7.42 19.96
N ASN A 322 12.93 6.31 20.60
CA ASN A 322 13.90 5.36 21.15
C ASN A 322 14.36 4.30 20.13
N LYS A 323 13.66 4.20 18.98
CA LYS A 323 13.85 3.15 17.96
C LYS A 323 13.75 1.73 18.55
N ASP A 324 12.90 1.57 19.56
CA ASP A 324 12.74 0.33 20.32
C ASP A 324 11.35 -0.28 20.12
N LEU A 325 11.31 -1.40 19.40
CA LEU A 325 10.10 -2.19 19.17
C LEU A 325 9.72 -3.09 20.35
N ASN A 326 10.61 -3.26 21.35
CA ASN A 326 10.36 -4.14 22.50
C ASN A 326 9.15 -3.68 23.33
N ILE A 327 8.81 -2.41 23.30
CA ILE A 327 7.60 -1.85 23.91
C ILE A 327 6.33 -2.59 23.44
N LEU A 328 6.30 -3.03 22.17
CA LEU A 328 5.18 -3.81 21.63
C LEU A 328 5.17 -5.28 22.06
N HIS A 329 6.23 -5.77 22.71
CA HIS A 329 6.23 -7.10 23.33
C HIS A 329 5.47 -7.13 24.65
N ASP A 330 5.12 -5.96 25.22
CA ASP A 330 4.33 -5.89 26.45
C ASP A 330 3.04 -6.72 26.33
N ASN A 331 2.76 -7.49 27.38
CA ASN A 331 1.61 -8.39 27.44
C ASN A 331 0.27 -7.65 27.59
N ASN A 332 0.28 -6.34 27.82
CA ASN A 332 -0.94 -5.53 27.97
C ASN A 332 -1.69 -5.34 26.65
N ILE A 333 -1.01 -5.46 25.49
CA ILE A 333 -1.67 -5.42 24.18
C ILE A 333 -2.03 -6.85 23.79
N VAL A 334 -3.30 -7.22 24.00
CA VAL A 334 -3.81 -8.58 23.79
C VAL A 334 -4.88 -8.58 22.70
N PRO A 335 -4.51 -8.83 21.43
CA PRO A 335 -5.50 -8.96 20.36
C PRO A 335 -6.56 -10.03 20.69
N PRO A 336 -7.84 -9.80 20.40
CA PRO A 336 -8.90 -10.83 20.54
C PRO A 336 -8.57 -12.10 19.76
N TYR A 337 -9.10 -13.24 20.21
CA TYR A 337 -8.89 -14.53 19.54
C TYR A 337 -9.38 -14.49 18.10
N ASP A 338 -10.60 -14.02 17.91
CA ASP A 338 -11.27 -13.98 16.62
C ASP A 338 -10.49 -13.11 15.58
N LEU A 339 -9.90 -11.99 16.05
CA LEU A 339 -9.03 -11.18 15.17
C LEU A 339 -7.79 -11.98 14.72
N VAL A 340 -7.13 -12.70 15.65
CA VAL A 340 -5.94 -13.50 15.31
C VAL A 340 -6.31 -14.63 14.36
N GLU A 341 -7.47 -15.24 14.54
CA GLU A 341 -7.99 -16.29 13.67
C GLU A 341 -8.33 -15.75 12.27
N ASP A 342 -8.97 -14.59 12.19
CA ASP A 342 -9.28 -13.89 10.93
C ASP A 342 -8.01 -13.56 10.14
N ILE A 343 -6.97 -13.04 10.83
CA ILE A 343 -5.67 -12.76 10.21
C ILE A 343 -5.02 -14.06 9.73
N LEU A 344 -5.10 -15.13 10.50
CA LEU A 344 -4.58 -16.45 10.07
C LEU A 344 -5.29 -16.96 8.82
N ASN A 345 -6.61 -16.84 8.75
CA ASN A 345 -7.38 -17.27 7.59
C ASN A 345 -7.05 -16.45 6.34
N TYR A 346 -6.92 -15.13 6.51
CA TYR A 346 -6.43 -14.25 5.44
C TYR A 346 -5.02 -14.65 5.00
N ASN A 347 -4.09 -14.87 5.92
CA ASN A 347 -2.72 -15.23 5.63
C ASN A 347 -2.62 -16.60 4.92
N LYS A 348 -3.45 -17.60 5.29
CA LYS A 348 -3.52 -18.90 4.59
C LYS A 348 -3.82 -18.69 3.11
N TRP A 349 -4.91 -18.00 2.81
CA TRP A 349 -5.32 -17.72 1.44
C TRP A 349 -4.28 -16.91 0.67
N TYR A 350 -3.75 -15.84 1.29
CA TYR A 350 -2.81 -14.93 0.63
C TYR A 350 -1.47 -15.60 0.35
N THR A 351 -0.95 -16.40 1.29
CA THR A 351 0.29 -17.18 1.14
C THR A 351 0.20 -18.12 -0.06
N GLU A 352 -0.88 -18.89 -0.15
CA GLU A 352 -1.09 -19.80 -1.26
C GLU A 352 -1.15 -19.06 -2.60
N ARG A 353 -1.88 -17.96 -2.65
CA ARG A 353 -1.98 -17.14 -3.84
C ARG A 353 -0.60 -16.60 -4.26
N GLN A 354 0.17 -16.03 -3.34
CA GLN A 354 1.50 -15.48 -3.64
C GLN A 354 2.46 -16.57 -4.13
N ILE A 355 2.49 -17.73 -3.48
CA ILE A 355 3.30 -18.89 -3.89
C ILE A 355 2.91 -19.34 -5.30
N ASN A 356 1.62 -19.41 -5.61
CA ASN A 356 1.15 -19.80 -6.95
C ASN A 356 1.67 -18.84 -8.04
N TYR A 357 1.74 -17.53 -7.77
CA TYR A 357 2.28 -16.56 -8.74
C TYR A 357 3.81 -16.58 -8.83
N ILE A 358 4.51 -16.90 -7.73
CA ILE A 358 5.96 -17.17 -7.78
C ILE A 358 6.21 -18.39 -8.66
N ASN A 359 5.50 -19.50 -8.42
CA ASN A 359 5.61 -20.72 -9.21
C ASN A 359 5.28 -20.47 -10.68
N LYS A 360 4.17 -19.78 -10.97
CA LYS A 360 3.80 -19.39 -12.34
C LYS A 360 4.92 -18.65 -13.07
N THR A 361 5.64 -17.77 -12.38
CA THR A 361 6.79 -17.07 -12.98
C THR A 361 7.93 -18.04 -13.27
N ILE A 362 8.23 -18.94 -12.34
CA ILE A 362 9.26 -19.98 -12.50
C ILE A 362 8.88 -20.90 -13.68
N ASP A 363 7.65 -21.40 -13.71
CA ASP A 363 7.17 -22.29 -14.77
C ASP A 363 7.27 -21.66 -16.17
N LEU A 364 7.01 -20.34 -16.30
CA LEU A 364 7.19 -19.62 -17.55
C LEU A 364 8.67 -19.58 -17.98
N ILE A 365 9.59 -19.39 -17.05
CA ILE A 365 11.03 -19.39 -17.30
C ILE A 365 11.50 -20.79 -17.71
N GLU A 366 11.10 -21.80 -16.95
CA GLU A 366 11.47 -23.19 -17.22
C GLU A 366 10.93 -23.69 -18.57
N TYR A 367 9.66 -23.36 -18.86
CA TYR A 367 9.08 -23.66 -20.17
C TYR A 367 9.92 -23.06 -21.29
N PHE A 368 10.28 -21.78 -21.19
CA PHE A 368 11.06 -21.09 -22.20
C PHE A 368 12.46 -21.72 -22.36
N ASN A 369 13.14 -22.05 -21.26
CA ASN A 369 14.47 -22.66 -21.30
C ASN A 369 14.44 -24.08 -21.90
N ASN A 370 13.37 -24.83 -21.68
CA ASN A 370 13.21 -26.20 -22.18
C ASN A 370 12.74 -26.25 -23.66
N ASN A 371 12.34 -25.11 -24.23
CA ASN A 371 11.88 -25.02 -25.63
C ASN A 371 12.75 -24.05 -26.46
N PRO A 372 14.06 -24.32 -26.64
CA PRO A 372 15.00 -23.39 -27.28
C PRO A 372 14.67 -23.06 -28.73
N ASN A 373 13.84 -23.88 -29.38
CA ASN A 373 13.39 -23.66 -30.75
C ASN A 373 12.15 -22.73 -30.84
N GLU A 374 11.48 -22.41 -29.72
CA GLU A 374 10.38 -21.46 -29.72
C GLU A 374 10.92 -20.03 -29.82
N ASN A 375 10.38 -19.26 -30.77
CA ASN A 375 10.74 -17.85 -30.88
C ASN A 375 10.26 -17.09 -29.63
N GLU A 376 11.19 -16.53 -28.88
CA GLU A 376 10.88 -15.76 -27.65
C GLU A 376 9.81 -14.69 -27.90
N LYS A 377 9.91 -13.97 -29.01
CA LYS A 377 8.98 -12.87 -29.34
C LYS A 377 7.56 -13.37 -29.55
N ASP A 378 7.39 -14.52 -30.19
CA ASP A 378 6.07 -15.13 -30.42
C ASP A 378 5.48 -15.67 -29.11
N TYR A 379 6.30 -16.29 -28.27
CA TYR A 379 5.88 -16.76 -26.95
C TYR A 379 5.40 -15.61 -26.06
N LEU A 380 6.21 -14.57 -25.92
CA LEU A 380 5.84 -13.40 -25.12
C LEU A 380 4.62 -12.66 -25.68
N LYS A 381 4.44 -12.65 -27.00
CA LYS A 381 3.25 -12.08 -27.66
C LYS A 381 1.98 -12.84 -27.31
N LYS A 382 2.02 -14.17 -27.19
CA LYS A 382 0.88 -14.98 -26.72
C LYS A 382 0.53 -14.59 -25.28
N LEU A 383 1.51 -14.50 -24.38
CA LEU A 383 1.32 -14.10 -22.99
C LEU A 383 0.77 -12.67 -22.87
N TYR A 384 1.32 -11.73 -23.64
CA TYR A 384 0.82 -10.36 -23.71
C TYR A 384 -0.65 -10.29 -24.16
N ASN A 385 -1.01 -11.01 -25.20
CA ASN A 385 -2.39 -11.04 -25.72
C ASN A 385 -3.37 -11.63 -24.68
N HIS A 386 -2.93 -12.60 -23.90
CA HIS A 386 -3.70 -13.11 -22.78
C HIS A 386 -3.92 -12.01 -21.70
N ASN A 387 -2.85 -11.38 -21.23
CA ASN A 387 -2.90 -10.36 -20.21
C ASN A 387 -3.65 -9.09 -20.68
N LYS A 388 -3.57 -8.75 -21.96
CA LYS A 388 -4.28 -7.61 -22.55
C LYS A 388 -5.78 -7.65 -22.26
N LYS A 389 -6.41 -8.83 -22.28
CA LYS A 389 -7.84 -9.00 -21.99
C LYS A 389 -8.18 -8.57 -20.56
N TYR A 390 -7.36 -8.96 -19.58
CA TYR A 390 -7.53 -8.56 -18.18
C TYR A 390 -7.31 -7.07 -18.00
N CYS A 391 -6.29 -6.51 -18.64
CA CYS A 391 -6.01 -5.07 -18.58
C CYS A 391 -7.13 -4.23 -19.19
N LEU A 392 -7.71 -4.64 -20.32
CA LEU A 392 -8.86 -3.98 -20.94
C LEU A 392 -10.07 -3.99 -20.01
N ASN A 393 -10.40 -5.14 -19.44
CA ASN A 393 -11.49 -5.27 -18.49
C ASN A 393 -11.25 -4.39 -17.24
N TRP A 394 -10.03 -4.36 -16.73
CA TRP A 394 -9.67 -3.50 -15.61
C TRP A 394 -9.90 -2.02 -15.97
N CYS A 395 -9.40 -1.56 -17.11
CA CYS A 395 -9.58 -0.17 -17.56
C CYS A 395 -11.08 0.20 -17.68
N LEU A 396 -11.91 -0.69 -18.24
CA LEU A 396 -13.35 -0.47 -18.33
C LEU A 396 -14.01 -0.34 -16.96
N ASN A 397 -13.63 -1.22 -16.02
CA ASN A 397 -14.20 -1.24 -14.67
C ASN A 397 -13.88 -0.02 -13.85
N TYR A 398 -12.69 0.52 -14.04
CA TYR A 398 -12.18 1.67 -13.30
C TYR A 398 -12.24 2.98 -14.10
N ASN A 399 -13.06 3.01 -15.15
CA ASN A 399 -13.30 4.19 -15.99
C ASN A 399 -12.01 4.84 -16.52
N ILE A 400 -11.07 4.01 -16.95
CA ILE A 400 -9.82 4.45 -17.58
C ILE A 400 -9.91 4.24 -19.09
N PHE A 401 -9.62 5.28 -19.87
CA PHE A 401 -9.58 5.17 -21.32
C PHE A 401 -8.41 4.29 -21.77
N CYS A 402 -8.69 3.43 -22.75
CA CYS A 402 -7.68 2.58 -23.36
C CYS A 402 -7.09 3.25 -24.61
N LYS A 403 -5.84 2.93 -24.93
CA LYS A 403 -5.26 3.28 -26.21
C LYS A 403 -6.00 2.54 -27.32
N LYS A 404 -6.23 3.24 -28.41
CA LYS A 404 -6.75 2.67 -29.66
C LYS A 404 -5.71 1.80 -30.35
#